data_6db343b5b514679be6f36be5556d09b2
#
_entry.id   6db343b5b514679be6f36be5556d09b2
#
_cell.length_a   1.000
_cell.length_b   1.000
_cell.length_c   1.000
_cell.angle_alpha   90.00
_cell.angle_beta   90.00
_cell.angle_gamma   90.00
#
_symmetry.space_group_name_H-M   'P 1'
#
loop_
_entity.id
_entity.type
_entity.pdbx_description
1 polymer ?
#
loop_
_entity_poly.entity_id
_entity_poly.type
_entity_poly.pdbx_seq_one_letter_code
_entity_poly.pdbx_strand_id
1 'polypeptide(L)'
;MKKSLFIIILLSVVGYMSAQDIQLVPPNRTGGKPLMDALNARQTHRNFEKKNLPPQILSDMLWAAYGFNREDKRTVPSSQNKQEVDVYVMFSTGIYFYDAKDNKLVLKEKGDFRAALGQPNISNNASLSLIYVINLDKNKRDAGLIDTGFSVQNVYLYCASAGLGAVARGSFTRPDLHNAMKLTDQQEIALVQAIGYVK
;
A
#
# COMPACT_ATOMS: atom_id res chain seq x y z
N MET A 1 -52.35 -34.55 -23.72
CA MET A 1 -51.79 -33.40 -22.96
C MET A 1 -50.30 -33.68 -22.66
N LYS A 2 -49.39 -33.09 -23.43
CA LYS A 2 -47.92 -33.25 -23.23
C LYS A 2 -47.43 -32.12 -22.30
N LYS A 3 -46.92 -32.49 -21.12
CA LYS A 3 -46.32 -31.55 -20.19
C LYS A 3 -44.85 -31.34 -20.59
N SER A 4 -44.51 -30.17 -21.13
CA SER A 4 -43.14 -29.77 -21.39
C SER A 4 -42.48 -29.35 -20.08
N LEU A 5 -41.42 -30.07 -19.71
CA LEU A 5 -40.59 -29.76 -18.56
C LEU A 5 -39.48 -28.76 -18.99
N PHE A 6 -39.60 -27.50 -18.59
CA PHE A 6 -38.58 -26.51 -18.80
C PHE A 6 -37.50 -26.66 -17.71
N ILE A 7 -36.32 -27.18 -18.09
CA ILE A 7 -35.15 -27.21 -17.21
C ILE A 7 -34.43 -25.86 -17.35
N ILE A 8 -34.55 -25.02 -16.31
CA ILE A 8 -33.76 -23.80 -16.20
C ILE A 8 -32.36 -24.19 -15.70
N ILE A 9 -31.34 -24.17 -16.59
CA ILE A 9 -29.95 -24.33 -16.23
C ILE A 9 -29.48 -23.00 -15.70
N LEU A 10 -29.33 -22.91 -14.37
CA LEU A 10 -28.73 -21.77 -13.70
C LEU A 10 -27.18 -21.86 -13.87
N LEU A 11 -26.63 -21.19 -14.90
CA LEU A 11 -25.20 -21.04 -15.05
C LEU A 11 -24.71 -20.12 -13.92
N SER A 12 -24.13 -20.70 -12.88
CA SER A 12 -23.33 -19.95 -11.90
C SER A 12 -22.03 -19.51 -12.58
N VAL A 13 -21.98 -18.26 -13.02
CA VAL A 13 -20.74 -17.61 -13.44
C VAL A 13 -19.90 -17.40 -12.18
N VAL A 14 -18.99 -18.33 -11.90
CA VAL A 14 -17.91 -18.11 -10.95
C VAL A 14 -16.99 -17.08 -11.59
N GLY A 15 -17.20 -15.82 -11.27
CA GLY A 15 -16.31 -14.74 -11.67
C GLY A 15 -14.96 -14.97 -11.02
N TYR A 16 -13.98 -15.47 -11.77
CA TYR A 16 -12.58 -15.37 -11.39
C TYR A 16 -12.24 -13.88 -11.29
N MET A 17 -12.09 -13.35 -10.09
CA MET A 17 -11.52 -12.02 -9.90
C MET A 17 -10.08 -12.08 -10.41
N SER A 18 -9.90 -11.74 -11.68
CA SER A 18 -8.57 -11.53 -12.26
C SER A 18 -7.97 -10.31 -11.56
N ALA A 19 -6.79 -10.44 -10.99
CA ALA A 19 -6.06 -9.28 -10.52
C ALA A 19 -5.81 -8.36 -11.72
N GLN A 20 -6.22 -7.11 -11.60
CA GLN A 20 -6.14 -6.06 -12.62
C GLN A 20 -5.83 -4.73 -11.92
N ASP A 21 -5.57 -3.69 -12.68
CA ASP A 21 -5.43 -2.34 -12.15
C ASP A 21 -6.66 -1.95 -11.30
N ILE A 22 -6.43 -1.22 -10.21
CA ILE A 22 -7.49 -0.79 -9.31
C ILE A 22 -7.58 0.73 -9.38
N GLN A 23 -8.70 1.25 -9.91
CA GLN A 23 -9.00 2.67 -9.82
C GLN A 23 -9.36 3.00 -8.38
N LEU A 24 -8.64 3.94 -7.76
CA LEU A 24 -8.92 4.42 -6.42
C LEU A 24 -10.04 5.47 -6.45
N VAL A 25 -10.83 5.52 -5.38
CA VAL A 25 -11.77 6.61 -5.17
C VAL A 25 -11.00 7.92 -4.89
N PRO A 26 -11.55 9.11 -5.18
CA PRO A 26 -10.89 10.36 -4.82
C PRO A 26 -10.60 10.42 -3.31
N PRO A 27 -9.38 10.80 -2.89
CA PRO A 27 -9.03 10.87 -1.48
C PRO A 27 -9.73 12.04 -0.79
N ASN A 28 -10.18 11.83 0.45
CA ASN A 28 -10.60 12.90 1.33
C ASN A 28 -9.37 13.68 1.83
N ARG A 29 -9.32 14.97 1.56
CA ARG A 29 -8.18 15.83 1.92
C ARG A 29 -8.42 16.66 3.16
N THR A 30 -9.56 16.46 3.82
CA THR A 30 -10.00 17.18 5.02
C THR A 30 -10.53 16.22 6.06
N GLY A 31 -10.55 16.63 7.33
CA GLY A 31 -11.05 15.80 8.43
C GLY A 31 -9.93 15.01 9.14
N GLY A 32 -10.33 13.94 9.82
CA GLY A 32 -9.43 13.17 10.69
C GLY A 32 -9.29 13.80 12.09
N LYS A 33 -8.42 13.20 12.92
CA LYS A 33 -8.09 13.77 14.24
C LYS A 33 -7.22 15.01 14.08
N PRO A 34 -7.31 15.99 15.01
CA PRO A 34 -6.31 17.04 15.09
C PRO A 34 -4.89 16.48 15.12
N LEU A 35 -3.95 17.21 14.50
CA LEU A 35 -2.56 16.72 14.35
C LEU A 35 -1.94 16.30 15.68
N MET A 36 -2.12 17.09 16.74
CA MET A 36 -1.55 16.79 18.06
C MET A 36 -2.14 15.52 18.67
N ASP A 37 -3.43 15.25 18.43
CA ASP A 37 -4.07 14.02 18.87
C ASP A 37 -3.57 12.81 18.08
N ALA A 38 -3.33 12.96 16.79
CA ALA A 38 -2.74 11.91 15.96
C ALA A 38 -1.29 11.61 16.37
N LEU A 39 -0.48 12.63 16.68
CA LEU A 39 0.87 12.48 17.20
C LEU A 39 0.88 11.76 18.55
N ASN A 40 0.00 12.13 19.46
CA ASN A 40 -0.14 11.52 20.79
C ASN A 40 -0.60 10.05 20.70
N ALA A 41 -1.49 9.72 19.76
CA ALA A 41 -2.02 8.37 19.56
C ALA A 41 -1.10 7.46 18.72
N ARG A 42 -0.13 8.03 18.00
CA ARG A 42 0.75 7.27 17.12
C ARG A 42 1.60 6.27 17.90
N GLN A 43 1.47 5.00 17.57
CA GLN A 43 2.32 3.94 18.12
C GLN A 43 2.53 2.83 17.07
N THR A 44 3.45 1.92 17.37
CA THR A 44 3.73 0.76 16.52
C THR A 44 2.87 -0.42 16.94
N HIS A 45 2.11 -0.98 16.00
CA HIS A 45 1.27 -2.17 16.21
C HIS A 45 1.79 -3.33 15.36
N ARG A 46 1.85 -4.53 15.95
CA ARG A 46 2.32 -5.76 15.28
C ARG A 46 1.28 -6.87 15.23
N ASN A 47 0.15 -6.69 15.92
CA ASN A 47 -0.97 -7.63 15.94
C ASN A 47 -2.13 -7.03 15.15
N PHE A 48 -2.49 -7.68 14.06
CA PHE A 48 -3.52 -7.21 13.14
C PHE A 48 -4.68 -8.20 13.04
N GLU A 49 -5.89 -7.66 12.85
CA GLU A 49 -7.04 -8.43 12.42
C GLU A 49 -6.94 -8.71 10.91
N LYS A 50 -7.27 -9.93 10.51
CA LYS A 50 -7.33 -10.29 9.09
C LYS A 50 -8.57 -9.68 8.44
N LYS A 51 -8.50 -8.40 8.12
CA LYS A 51 -9.60 -7.60 7.59
C LYS A 51 -9.09 -6.61 6.53
N ASN A 52 -9.83 -6.48 5.43
CA ASN A 52 -9.49 -5.56 4.35
C ASN A 52 -9.85 -4.11 4.73
N LEU A 53 -9.09 -3.15 4.19
CA LEU A 53 -9.44 -1.74 4.31
C LEU A 53 -10.55 -1.38 3.32
N PRO A 54 -11.50 -0.51 3.71
CA PRO A 54 -12.44 0.10 2.78
C PRO A 54 -11.70 0.89 1.69
N PRO A 55 -12.24 0.98 0.46
CA PRO A 55 -11.62 1.72 -0.64
C PRO A 55 -11.27 3.17 -0.31
N GLN A 56 -12.11 3.87 0.46
CA GLN A 56 -11.86 5.25 0.86
C GLN A 56 -10.64 5.36 1.80
N ILE A 57 -10.55 4.51 2.80
CA ILE A 57 -9.41 4.49 3.75
C ILE A 57 -8.10 4.16 3.00
N LEU A 58 -8.15 3.23 2.06
CA LEU A 58 -7.00 2.90 1.22
C LEU A 58 -6.54 4.10 0.39
N SER A 59 -7.47 4.79 -0.27
CA SER A 59 -7.18 5.96 -1.10
C SER A 59 -6.61 7.12 -0.27
N ASP A 60 -7.24 7.44 0.85
CA ASP A 60 -6.83 8.52 1.75
C ASP A 60 -5.41 8.25 2.32
N MET A 61 -5.15 7.01 2.72
CA MET A 61 -3.84 6.59 3.23
C MET A 61 -2.75 6.71 2.17
N LEU A 62 -3.00 6.26 0.95
CA LEU A 62 -2.04 6.34 -0.15
C LEU A 62 -1.76 7.78 -0.54
N TRP A 63 -2.80 8.63 -0.54
CA TRP A 63 -2.62 10.06 -0.74
C TRP A 63 -1.78 10.68 0.39
N ALA A 64 -2.04 10.33 1.64
CA ALA A 64 -1.22 10.81 2.76
C ALA A 64 0.24 10.35 2.64
N ALA A 65 0.46 9.10 2.19
CA ALA A 65 1.79 8.53 2.01
C ALA A 65 2.62 9.28 0.96
N TYR A 66 2.06 9.47 -0.26
CA TYR A 66 2.85 9.98 -1.38
C TYR A 66 2.00 10.60 -2.50
N GLY A 67 0.79 11.08 -2.19
CA GLY A 67 -0.10 11.74 -3.13
C GLY A 67 0.39 13.14 -3.54
N PHE A 68 -0.31 13.77 -4.47
CA PHE A 68 -0.07 15.17 -4.84
C PHE A 68 -1.00 16.08 -4.06
N ASN A 69 -0.45 17.07 -3.35
CA ASN A 69 -1.22 18.14 -2.68
C ASN A 69 -1.18 19.46 -3.46
N ARG A 70 -0.32 19.56 -4.45
CA ARG A 70 -0.17 20.65 -5.44
C ARG A 70 0.17 20.03 -6.79
N GLU A 71 0.18 20.81 -7.85
CA GLU A 71 0.33 20.34 -9.22
C GLU A 71 1.52 19.37 -9.41
N ASP A 72 2.71 19.76 -8.93
CA ASP A 72 3.97 19.01 -9.08
C ASP A 72 4.63 18.61 -7.73
N LYS A 73 3.92 18.73 -6.61
CA LYS A 73 4.47 18.47 -5.27
C LYS A 73 3.69 17.38 -4.55
N ARG A 74 4.44 16.54 -3.86
CA ARG A 74 3.88 15.47 -3.03
C ARG A 74 3.42 15.98 -1.67
N THR A 75 2.65 15.15 -0.96
CA THR A 75 2.31 15.35 0.46
C THR A 75 3.53 15.34 1.38
N VAL A 76 4.64 14.82 0.90
CA VAL A 76 5.95 14.81 1.55
C VAL A 76 6.97 15.59 0.73
N PRO A 77 7.98 16.22 1.38
CA PRO A 77 9.09 16.81 0.65
C PRO A 77 9.95 15.73 0.00
N SER A 78 10.70 16.10 -1.03
CA SER A 78 11.83 15.33 -1.53
C SER A 78 12.98 16.25 -1.89
N SER A 79 14.20 15.75 -1.76
CA SER A 79 15.42 16.53 -2.08
C SER A 79 15.34 17.07 -3.50
N GLN A 80 15.38 18.38 -3.66
CA GLN A 80 15.27 19.08 -4.95
C GLN A 80 13.99 18.70 -5.76
N ASN A 81 12.94 18.24 -5.08
CA ASN A 81 11.71 17.72 -5.71
C ASN A 81 11.95 16.57 -6.71
N LYS A 82 12.97 15.75 -6.48
CA LYS A 82 13.31 14.64 -7.40
C LYS A 82 12.34 13.47 -7.34
N GLN A 83 11.55 13.38 -6.25
CA GLN A 83 10.48 12.39 -6.10
C GLN A 83 10.94 10.96 -6.44
N GLU A 84 12.09 10.58 -5.89
CA GLU A 84 12.75 9.31 -6.15
C GLU A 84 12.16 8.12 -5.42
N VAL A 85 11.20 8.34 -4.50
CA VAL A 85 10.53 7.25 -3.79
C VAL A 85 9.32 6.78 -4.58
N ASP A 86 9.29 5.49 -4.90
CA ASP A 86 8.15 4.81 -5.48
C ASP A 86 7.44 4.00 -4.38
N VAL A 87 6.11 4.12 -4.29
CA VAL A 87 5.29 3.40 -3.30
C VAL A 87 4.56 2.25 -3.98
N TYR A 88 4.79 1.04 -3.48
CA TYR A 88 4.07 -0.15 -3.90
C TYR A 88 3.15 -0.65 -2.79
N VAL A 89 2.07 -1.28 -3.17
CA VAL A 89 1.10 -1.91 -2.28
C VAL A 89 1.10 -3.41 -2.53
N MET A 90 1.35 -4.19 -1.48
CA MET A 90 1.24 -5.64 -1.53
C MET A 90 -0.02 -6.09 -0.80
N PHE A 91 -0.91 -6.73 -1.55
CA PHE A 91 -2.05 -7.51 -1.05
C PHE A 91 -1.75 -9.02 -1.18
N SER A 92 -2.64 -9.85 -0.66
CA SER A 92 -2.62 -11.31 -0.91
C SER A 92 -2.85 -11.68 -2.38
N THR A 93 -3.33 -10.76 -3.20
CA THR A 93 -3.68 -10.98 -4.63
C THR A 93 -2.62 -10.47 -5.59
N GLY A 94 -1.68 -9.64 -5.13
CA GLY A 94 -0.64 -9.08 -6.01
C GLY A 94 0.15 -7.93 -5.41
N ILE A 95 1.10 -7.47 -6.21
CA ILE A 95 1.93 -6.29 -5.96
C ILE A 95 1.52 -5.21 -6.95
N TYR A 96 1.23 -4.02 -6.45
CA TYR A 96 0.74 -2.89 -7.22
C TYR A 96 1.63 -1.68 -7.02
N PHE A 97 1.89 -0.94 -8.08
CA PHE A 97 2.51 0.38 -8.02
C PHE A 97 1.43 1.45 -7.79
N TYR A 98 1.65 2.36 -6.85
CA TYR A 98 0.77 3.50 -6.64
C TYR A 98 1.08 4.62 -7.62
N ASP A 99 0.25 4.74 -8.65
CA ASP A 99 0.24 5.88 -9.56
C ASP A 99 -0.59 7.02 -8.94
N ALA A 100 0.10 7.92 -8.25
CA ALA A 100 -0.56 9.02 -7.57
C ALA A 100 -1.10 10.10 -8.53
N LYS A 101 -0.61 10.15 -9.78
CA LYS A 101 -1.09 11.11 -10.79
C LYS A 101 -2.48 10.73 -11.27
N ASP A 102 -2.66 9.46 -11.59
CA ASP A 102 -3.92 8.92 -12.07
C ASP A 102 -4.79 8.37 -10.91
N ASN A 103 -4.29 8.47 -9.66
CA ASN A 103 -4.95 7.95 -8.46
C ASN A 103 -5.39 6.49 -8.61
N LYS A 104 -4.48 5.62 -9.04
CA LYS A 104 -4.74 4.20 -9.27
C LYS A 104 -3.61 3.31 -8.75
N LEU A 105 -3.92 2.05 -8.56
CA LEU A 105 -2.96 0.98 -8.32
C LEU A 105 -2.77 0.19 -9.61
N VAL A 106 -1.57 0.28 -10.17
CA VAL A 106 -1.19 -0.44 -11.39
C VAL A 106 -0.62 -1.80 -11.01
N LEU A 107 -1.25 -2.88 -11.47
CA LEU A 107 -0.78 -4.24 -11.20
C LEU A 107 0.62 -4.45 -11.78
N LYS A 108 1.55 -4.88 -10.95
CA LYS A 108 2.90 -5.28 -11.35
C LYS A 108 3.06 -6.79 -11.37
N GLU A 109 2.67 -7.46 -10.29
CA GLU A 109 2.80 -8.91 -10.18
C GLU A 109 1.53 -9.49 -9.57
N LYS A 110 0.99 -10.54 -10.19
CA LYS A 110 -0.20 -11.27 -9.72
C LYS A 110 0.22 -12.45 -8.86
N GLY A 111 -0.35 -12.58 -7.67
CA GLY A 111 -0.11 -13.68 -6.75
C GLY A 111 0.13 -13.24 -5.33
N ASP A 112 0.32 -14.18 -4.42
CA ASP A 112 0.63 -13.90 -3.01
C ASP A 112 2.13 -13.94 -2.76
N PHE A 113 2.74 -12.78 -2.60
CA PHE A 113 4.18 -12.62 -2.35
C PHE A 113 4.50 -12.23 -0.90
N ARG A 114 3.50 -12.26 0.01
CA ARG A 114 3.68 -11.82 1.40
C ARG A 114 4.74 -12.60 2.17
N ALA A 115 5.07 -13.81 1.74
CA ALA A 115 6.17 -14.60 2.31
C ALA A 115 7.52 -13.86 2.22
N ALA A 116 7.78 -13.12 1.12
CA ALA A 116 9.00 -12.34 0.93
C ALA A 116 9.13 -11.17 1.92
N LEU A 117 8.03 -10.72 2.54
CA LEU A 117 8.05 -9.70 3.57
C LEU A 117 8.57 -10.20 4.92
N GLY A 118 8.70 -11.53 5.12
CA GLY A 118 9.03 -12.13 6.41
C GLY A 118 7.95 -11.88 7.48
N GLN A 119 8.22 -12.37 8.70
CA GLN A 119 7.33 -12.18 9.86
C GLN A 119 5.86 -12.49 9.54
N PRO A 120 5.50 -13.77 9.26
CA PRO A 120 4.19 -14.16 8.73
C PRO A 120 3.01 -13.76 9.65
N ASN A 121 3.23 -13.68 10.96
CA ASN A 121 2.21 -13.20 11.91
C ASN A 121 1.82 -11.73 11.68
N ILE A 122 2.71 -10.93 11.08
CA ILE A 122 2.43 -9.55 10.70
C ILE A 122 1.92 -9.50 9.26
N SER A 123 2.71 -10.00 8.31
CA SER A 123 2.45 -9.84 6.88
C SER A 123 1.18 -10.55 6.40
N ASN A 124 0.77 -11.66 7.03
CA ASN A 124 -0.43 -12.40 6.64
C ASN A 124 -1.73 -11.89 7.30
N ASN A 125 -1.61 -11.14 8.40
CA ASN A 125 -2.77 -10.61 9.13
C ASN A 125 -3.03 -9.13 8.85
N ALA A 126 -1.99 -8.35 8.47
CA ALA A 126 -2.18 -6.98 8.04
C ALA A 126 -3.09 -6.92 6.80
N SER A 127 -3.85 -5.84 6.68
CA SER A 127 -4.73 -5.60 5.52
C SER A 127 -3.93 -5.46 4.23
N LEU A 128 -2.75 -4.85 4.33
CA LEU A 128 -1.78 -4.68 3.26
C LEU A 128 -0.39 -4.36 3.81
N SER A 129 0.61 -4.38 2.94
CA SER A 129 1.92 -3.79 3.22
C SER A 129 2.30 -2.78 2.15
N LEU A 130 2.75 -1.61 2.57
CA LEU A 130 3.44 -0.67 1.69
C LEU A 130 4.91 -1.07 1.57
N ILE A 131 5.47 -0.92 0.37
CA ILE A 131 6.87 -1.16 0.08
C ILE A 131 7.40 0.13 -0.54
N TYR A 132 8.41 0.72 0.08
CA TYR A 132 9.03 1.95 -0.37
C TYR A 132 10.31 1.62 -1.12
N VAL A 133 10.36 2.01 -2.38
CA VAL A 133 11.46 1.73 -3.30
C VAL A 133 12.12 3.04 -3.72
N ILE A 134 13.43 3.14 -3.56
CA ILE A 134 14.24 4.29 -4.00
C ILE A 134 14.65 4.03 -5.44
N ASN A 135 14.39 4.99 -6.31
CA ASN A 135 14.91 5.01 -7.68
C ASN A 135 16.25 5.78 -7.71
N LEU A 136 17.35 5.04 -7.82
CA LEU A 136 18.71 5.56 -7.78
C LEU A 136 19.09 6.34 -9.05
N ASP A 137 18.35 6.20 -10.15
CA ASP A 137 18.51 7.04 -11.34
C ASP A 137 18.06 8.49 -11.07
N LYS A 138 17.12 8.68 -10.14
CA LYS A 138 16.57 9.99 -9.82
C LYS A 138 17.39 10.73 -8.77
N ASN A 139 17.90 10.01 -7.75
CA ASN A 139 18.60 10.64 -6.63
C ASN A 139 19.51 9.65 -5.91
N LYS A 140 20.37 10.18 -5.02
CA LYS A 140 21.25 9.39 -4.15
C LYS A 140 20.45 8.61 -3.12
N ARG A 141 20.97 7.44 -2.75
CA ARG A 141 20.40 6.52 -1.76
C ARG A 141 20.04 7.22 -0.44
N ASP A 142 20.97 8.01 0.11
CA ASP A 142 20.77 8.65 1.43
C ASP A 142 19.60 9.65 1.41
N ALA A 143 19.44 10.42 0.33
CA ALA A 143 18.29 11.29 0.16
C ALA A 143 16.99 10.47 0.12
N GLY A 144 16.94 9.40 -0.68
CA GLY A 144 15.78 8.53 -0.76
C GLY A 144 15.43 7.84 0.55
N LEU A 145 16.40 7.49 1.40
CA LEU A 145 16.13 6.96 2.74
C LEU A 145 15.49 8.00 3.66
N ILE A 146 15.96 9.25 3.62
CA ILE A 146 15.37 10.37 4.38
C ILE A 146 13.94 10.63 3.90
N ASP A 147 13.74 10.74 2.59
CA ASP A 147 12.44 11.05 1.98
C ASP A 147 11.43 9.90 2.18
N THR A 148 11.89 8.65 2.23
CA THR A 148 11.09 7.50 2.65
C THR A 148 10.59 7.67 4.10
N GLY A 149 11.42 8.16 5.01
CA GLY A 149 11.04 8.41 6.41
C GLY A 149 9.87 9.37 6.54
N PHE A 150 9.77 10.40 5.70
CA PHE A 150 8.64 11.32 5.68
C PHE A 150 7.35 10.61 5.28
N SER A 151 7.38 9.79 4.22
CA SER A 151 6.22 9.00 3.78
C SER A 151 5.75 8.02 4.85
N VAL A 152 6.68 7.28 5.46
CA VAL A 152 6.40 6.32 6.53
C VAL A 152 5.73 6.99 7.72
N GLN A 153 6.22 8.17 8.13
CA GLN A 153 5.63 8.92 9.24
C GLN A 153 4.24 9.44 8.91
N ASN A 154 3.99 9.93 7.69
CA ASN A 154 2.65 10.32 7.27
C ASN A 154 1.65 9.17 7.38
N VAL A 155 2.05 7.95 6.96
CA VAL A 155 1.19 6.75 7.11
C VAL A 155 0.94 6.41 8.56
N TYR A 156 1.93 6.52 9.45
CA TYR A 156 1.73 6.32 10.89
C TYR A 156 0.71 7.30 11.46
N LEU A 157 0.82 8.59 11.12
CA LEU A 157 -0.11 9.63 11.60
C LEU A 157 -1.52 9.41 11.03
N TYR A 158 -1.61 9.07 9.74
CA TYR A 158 -2.90 8.73 9.14
C TYR A 158 -3.54 7.53 9.86
N CYS A 159 -2.79 6.46 10.09
CA CYS A 159 -3.28 5.27 10.79
C CYS A 159 -3.77 5.62 12.21
N ALA A 160 -3.01 6.41 12.96
CA ALA A 160 -3.40 6.87 14.29
C ALA A 160 -4.68 7.71 14.27
N SER A 161 -4.87 8.53 13.22
CA SER A 161 -6.09 9.32 13.00
C SER A 161 -7.28 8.45 12.61
N ALA A 162 -7.08 7.42 11.79
CA ALA A 162 -8.12 6.56 11.23
C ALA A 162 -8.47 5.32 12.10
N GLY A 163 -7.86 5.17 13.28
CA GLY A 163 -8.07 4.00 14.13
C GLY A 163 -7.44 2.71 13.59
N LEU A 164 -6.37 2.84 12.82
CA LEU A 164 -5.58 1.74 12.28
C LEU A 164 -4.26 1.60 13.02
N GLY A 165 -3.64 0.43 12.90
CA GLY A 165 -2.28 0.17 13.31
C GLY A 165 -1.33 0.16 12.11
N ALA A 166 -0.06 0.48 12.39
CA ALA A 166 1.01 0.34 11.42
C ALA A 166 2.32 -0.11 12.09
N VAL A 167 3.20 -0.77 11.32
CA VAL A 167 4.58 -1.04 11.69
C VAL A 167 5.52 -0.94 10.48
N ALA A 168 6.48 -0.04 10.56
CA ALA A 168 7.59 0.03 9.61
C ALA A 168 8.67 -0.99 9.98
N ARG A 169 9.22 -1.69 8.99
CA ARG A 169 10.21 -2.74 9.18
C ARG A 169 11.33 -2.65 8.14
N GLY A 170 12.58 -2.76 8.58
CA GLY A 170 13.74 -3.02 7.73
C GLY A 170 14.10 -4.51 7.63
N SER A 171 13.44 -5.35 8.45
CA SER A 171 13.68 -6.80 8.54
C SER A 171 12.76 -7.54 7.58
N PHE A 172 13.25 -7.80 6.39
CA PHE A 172 12.65 -8.63 5.33
C PHE A 172 13.78 -9.23 4.48
N THR A 173 13.49 -10.28 3.71
CA THR A 173 14.48 -10.92 2.83
C THR A 173 14.62 -10.07 1.56
N ARG A 174 15.65 -9.19 1.52
CA ARG A 174 15.84 -8.24 0.41
C ARG A 174 15.91 -8.91 -0.95
N PRO A 175 16.73 -9.96 -1.18
CA PRO A 175 16.80 -10.62 -2.48
C PRO A 175 15.45 -11.20 -2.93
N ASP A 176 14.73 -11.84 -2.01
CA ASP A 176 13.45 -12.50 -2.34
C ASP A 176 12.39 -11.46 -2.73
N LEU A 177 12.31 -10.36 -1.96
CA LEU A 177 11.36 -9.30 -2.24
C LEU A 177 11.71 -8.52 -3.51
N HIS A 178 12.99 -8.24 -3.73
CA HIS A 178 13.50 -7.61 -4.95
C HIS A 178 13.15 -8.44 -6.19
N ASN A 179 13.39 -9.75 -6.14
CA ASN A 179 13.06 -10.68 -7.22
C ASN A 179 11.55 -10.81 -7.43
N ALA A 180 10.76 -10.90 -6.35
CA ALA A 180 9.30 -10.96 -6.44
C ALA A 180 8.69 -9.70 -7.08
N MET A 181 9.31 -8.55 -6.87
CA MET A 181 8.89 -7.28 -7.46
C MET A 181 9.50 -7.02 -8.84
N LYS A 182 10.44 -7.87 -9.30
CA LYS A 182 11.19 -7.69 -10.57
C LYS A 182 11.84 -6.30 -10.68
N LEU A 183 12.41 -5.84 -9.58
CA LEU A 183 13.10 -4.55 -9.54
C LEU A 183 14.42 -4.60 -10.33
N THR A 184 14.84 -3.45 -10.83
CA THR A 184 16.15 -3.29 -11.48
C THR A 184 17.24 -3.01 -10.45
N ASP A 185 18.51 -3.09 -10.84
CA ASP A 185 19.67 -2.75 -9.99
C ASP A 185 19.66 -1.28 -9.55
N GLN A 186 18.92 -0.42 -10.23
CA GLN A 186 18.75 0.99 -9.89
C GLN A 186 17.55 1.23 -8.94
N GLN A 187 16.92 0.18 -8.44
CA GLN A 187 15.79 0.26 -7.54
C GLN A 187 16.11 -0.47 -6.23
N GLU A 188 16.16 0.28 -5.13
CA GLU A 188 16.45 -0.27 -3.80
C GLU A 188 15.23 -0.21 -2.88
N ILE A 189 14.88 -1.33 -2.24
CA ILE A 189 13.81 -1.36 -1.23
C ILE A 189 14.37 -0.75 0.06
N ALA A 190 13.80 0.39 0.47
CA ALA A 190 14.18 1.08 1.70
C ALA A 190 13.54 0.44 2.93
N LEU A 191 12.21 0.40 2.96
CA LEU A 191 11.41 -0.10 4.08
C LEU A 191 10.14 -0.80 3.57
N VAL A 192 9.58 -1.65 4.42
CA VAL A 192 8.22 -2.15 4.29
C VAL A 192 7.40 -1.67 5.49
N GLN A 193 6.11 -1.39 5.30
CA GLN A 193 5.21 -0.94 6.37
C GLN A 193 3.90 -1.72 6.28
N ALA A 194 3.63 -2.55 7.29
CA ALA A 194 2.37 -3.27 7.39
C ALA A 194 1.30 -2.40 8.04
N ILE A 195 0.08 -2.43 7.50
CA ILE A 195 -1.06 -1.62 7.92
C ILE A 195 -2.30 -2.51 8.05
N GLY A 196 -3.12 -2.25 9.06
CA GLY A 196 -4.38 -2.96 9.26
C GLY A 196 -5.11 -2.53 10.52
N TYR A 197 -6.24 -3.17 10.78
CA TYR A 197 -6.96 -3.01 12.05
C TYR A 197 -6.17 -3.70 13.16
N VAL A 198 -6.13 -3.07 14.32
CA VAL A 198 -5.44 -3.60 15.51
C VAL A 198 -6.33 -4.64 16.17
N LYS A 199 -5.73 -5.78 16.53
CA LYS A 199 -6.40 -6.88 17.23
C LYS A 199 -6.44 -6.63 18.73
#